data_69983a9e52b1cf489670738f61d7c8e1
#
_entry.id   69983a9e52b1cf489670738f61d7c8e1
#
_cell.length_a   1.000
_cell.length_b   1.000
_cell.length_c   1.000
_cell.angle_alpha   90.00
_cell.angle_beta   90.00
_cell.angle_gamma   90.00
#
_symmetry.space_group_name_H-M   'P 1'
#
loop_
_entity.id
_entity.type
_entity.pdbx_description
1 polymer ?
#
loop_
_entity_poly.entity_id
_entity_poly.type
_entity_poly.pdbx_seq_one_letter_code
_entity_poly.pdbx_strand_id
1 'polypeptide(L)'
;MLLDENYFTTLAFVEVSETGERTFSFARKPGADTKIQKEEVDVDVLDHTHIFHVGSLSLTDQPARDTTFYAVKRAKNKGSVISYDPNYRASLWPDEKTAKKHMRSLVPYVDLMKISDEETELLTDHKDVREAAEALYSQGVKVVAVTLGGEGAIFTARMAAVWYRDLQ
;
A
#
# COMPACT_ATOMS: atom_id res chain seq x y z
N MET A 1 -22.67 -2.47 -2.95
CA MET A 1 -21.86 -3.72 -2.94
C MET A 1 -22.05 -4.37 -4.29
N LEU A 2 -20.95 -4.71 -4.97
CA LEU A 2 -20.97 -5.42 -6.26
C LEU A 2 -20.76 -6.91 -5.98
N LEU A 3 -21.44 -7.75 -6.72
CA LEU A 3 -21.29 -9.20 -6.67
C LEU A 3 -20.78 -9.69 -8.01
N ASP A 4 -19.84 -10.62 -8.02
CA ASP A 4 -19.31 -11.27 -9.22
C ASP A 4 -19.72 -12.75 -9.19
N GLU A 5 -20.37 -13.19 -10.27
CA GLU A 5 -20.86 -14.58 -10.37
C GLU A 5 -19.76 -15.58 -10.73
N ASN A 6 -18.62 -15.09 -11.24
CA ASN A 6 -17.53 -15.92 -11.76
C ASN A 6 -16.35 -16.04 -10.79
N TYR A 7 -16.25 -15.15 -9.80
CA TYR A 7 -15.10 -15.07 -8.90
C TYR A 7 -15.54 -15.04 -7.44
N PHE A 8 -14.90 -15.84 -6.63
CA PHE A 8 -15.17 -15.85 -5.19
C PHE A 8 -14.43 -14.71 -4.46
N THR A 9 -14.92 -14.35 -3.30
CA THR A 9 -14.25 -13.41 -2.40
C THR A 9 -12.90 -14.00 -1.95
N THR A 10 -11.84 -13.20 -2.00
CA THR A 10 -10.55 -13.58 -1.43
C THR A 10 -10.68 -14.01 0.02
N LEU A 11 -10.12 -15.17 0.36
CA LEU A 11 -10.03 -15.67 1.73
C LEU A 11 -8.61 -15.48 2.24
N ALA A 12 -8.49 -14.89 3.43
CA ALA A 12 -7.23 -14.78 4.15
C ALA A 12 -7.29 -15.65 5.41
N PHE A 13 -6.38 -16.59 5.51
CA PHE A 13 -6.19 -17.43 6.70
C PHE A 13 -5.05 -16.83 7.51
N VAL A 14 -5.28 -16.60 8.78
CA VAL A 14 -4.29 -16.04 9.69
C VAL A 14 -3.96 -17.07 10.75
N GLU A 15 -2.71 -17.48 10.77
CA GLU A 15 -2.16 -18.31 11.83
C GLU A 15 -1.37 -17.41 12.79
N VAL A 16 -1.62 -17.56 14.08
CA VAL A 16 -0.94 -16.79 15.13
C VAL A 16 -0.12 -17.76 15.95
N SER A 17 1.21 -17.54 15.99
CA SER A 17 2.12 -18.34 16.81
C SER A 17 1.93 -18.06 18.30
N GLU A 18 2.52 -18.89 19.15
CA GLU A 18 2.55 -18.67 20.62
C GLU A 18 3.25 -17.36 20.98
N THR A 19 4.15 -16.86 20.14
CA THR A 19 4.85 -15.58 20.31
C THR A 19 4.07 -14.37 19.80
N GLY A 20 2.88 -14.60 19.20
CA GLY A 20 2.04 -13.54 18.62
C GLY A 20 2.39 -13.18 17.17
N GLU A 21 3.35 -13.86 16.55
CA GLU A 21 3.66 -13.67 15.13
C GLU A 21 2.51 -14.17 14.25
N ARG A 22 2.25 -13.44 13.17
CA ARG A 22 1.14 -13.71 12.25
C ARG A 22 1.64 -14.16 10.89
N THR A 23 1.23 -15.35 10.47
CA THR A 23 1.44 -15.85 9.12
C THR A 23 0.15 -15.79 8.34
N PHE A 24 0.23 -15.31 7.09
CA PHE A 24 -0.93 -15.16 6.22
C PHE A 24 -0.86 -16.12 5.04
N SER A 25 -1.94 -16.85 4.82
CA SER A 25 -2.17 -17.66 3.62
C SER A 25 -3.43 -17.18 2.90
N PHE A 26 -3.38 -17.12 1.56
CA PHE A 26 -4.47 -16.56 0.79
C PHE A 26 -5.01 -17.55 -0.24
N ALA A 27 -6.35 -17.68 -0.30
CA ALA A 27 -7.04 -18.25 -1.44
C ALA A 27 -7.60 -17.07 -2.28
N ARG A 28 -6.89 -16.70 -3.37
CA ARG A 28 -7.14 -15.47 -4.13
C ARG A 28 -7.01 -15.62 -5.66
N LYS A 29 -6.67 -16.75 -6.17
CA LYS A 29 -6.48 -16.94 -7.62
C LYS A 29 -7.54 -17.87 -8.19
N PRO A 30 -8.60 -17.31 -8.85
CA PRO A 30 -8.94 -15.89 -9.01
C PRO A 30 -9.79 -15.37 -7.85
N GLY A 31 -9.49 -14.18 -7.33
CA GLY A 31 -10.31 -13.48 -6.35
C GLY A 31 -11.10 -12.33 -7.00
N ALA A 32 -12.33 -12.09 -6.61
CA ALA A 32 -13.20 -11.04 -7.17
C ALA A 32 -12.56 -9.64 -7.05
N ASP A 33 -11.80 -9.38 -6.00
CA ASP A 33 -11.08 -8.12 -5.78
C ASP A 33 -10.02 -7.81 -6.86
N THR A 34 -9.54 -8.83 -7.60
CA THR A 34 -8.63 -8.63 -8.72
C THR A 34 -9.34 -8.26 -10.03
N LYS A 35 -10.67 -8.31 -10.06
CA LYS A 35 -11.49 -8.16 -11.27
C LYS A 35 -12.27 -6.85 -11.33
N ILE A 36 -12.08 -5.99 -10.35
CA ILE A 36 -12.73 -4.67 -10.29
C ILE A 36 -12.40 -3.86 -11.55
N GLN A 37 -13.44 -3.41 -12.27
CA GLN A 37 -13.35 -2.60 -13.47
C GLN A 37 -13.46 -1.10 -13.15
N LYS A 38 -12.98 -0.24 -14.05
CA LYS A 38 -13.07 1.22 -13.88
C LYS A 38 -14.52 1.71 -13.81
N GLU A 39 -15.40 1.07 -14.55
CA GLU A 39 -16.82 1.39 -14.64
C GLU A 39 -17.59 1.07 -13.36
N GLU A 40 -17.02 0.23 -12.51
CA GLU A 40 -17.59 -0.17 -11.20
C GLU A 40 -17.21 0.79 -10.08
N VAL A 41 -16.26 1.70 -10.35
CA VAL A 41 -15.81 2.68 -9.34
C VAL A 41 -16.85 3.78 -9.21
N ASP A 42 -17.32 4.02 -7.99
CA ASP A 42 -18.20 5.14 -7.68
C ASP A 42 -17.41 6.45 -7.77
N VAL A 43 -17.56 7.12 -8.90
CA VAL A 43 -16.83 8.36 -9.19
C VAL A 43 -17.30 9.54 -8.34
N ASP A 44 -18.54 9.52 -7.88
CA ASP A 44 -19.05 10.58 -7.00
C ASP A 44 -18.38 10.50 -5.62
N VAL A 45 -18.25 9.30 -5.07
CA VAL A 45 -17.48 9.06 -3.84
C VAL A 45 -16.03 9.51 -4.00
N LEU A 46 -15.37 9.16 -5.12
CA LEU A 46 -13.99 9.58 -5.37
C LEU A 46 -13.83 11.09 -5.45
N ASP A 47 -14.76 11.76 -6.14
CA ASP A 47 -14.69 13.21 -6.39
C ASP A 47 -14.87 14.04 -5.12
N HIS A 48 -15.51 13.48 -4.08
CA HIS A 48 -15.79 14.14 -2.81
C HIS A 48 -14.96 13.58 -1.63
N THR A 49 -14.06 12.63 -1.90
CA THR A 49 -13.23 12.08 -0.83
C THR A 49 -12.10 13.04 -0.43
N HIS A 50 -11.81 13.15 0.86
CA HIS A 50 -10.69 13.95 1.37
C HIS A 50 -9.38 13.17 1.39
N ILE A 51 -9.45 11.89 1.74
CA ILE A 51 -8.29 10.99 1.79
C ILE A 51 -8.66 9.72 1.02
N PHE A 52 -7.86 9.39 0.01
CA PHE A 52 -7.96 8.13 -0.70
C PHE A 52 -6.81 7.22 -0.28
N HIS A 53 -7.16 6.14 0.43
CA HIS A 53 -6.17 5.15 0.88
C HIS A 53 -6.07 3.99 -0.10
N VAL A 54 -4.85 3.55 -0.36
CA VAL A 54 -4.56 2.45 -1.28
C VAL A 54 -3.49 1.52 -0.72
N GLY A 55 -3.59 0.24 -1.03
CA GLY A 55 -2.57 -0.76 -0.75
C GLY A 55 -2.01 -1.38 -2.03
N SER A 56 -1.02 -2.26 -1.92
CA SER A 56 -0.43 -2.91 -3.09
C SER A 56 -1.21 -4.13 -3.59
N LEU A 57 -2.14 -4.64 -2.81
CA LEU A 57 -2.88 -5.86 -3.18
C LEU A 57 -3.71 -5.68 -4.46
N SER A 58 -4.26 -4.49 -4.68
CA SER A 58 -4.98 -4.16 -5.91
C SER A 58 -4.06 -3.98 -7.14
N LEU A 59 -2.73 -3.94 -6.94
CA LEU A 59 -1.75 -3.84 -8.02
C LEU A 59 -1.24 -5.19 -8.51
N THR A 60 -1.60 -6.30 -7.85
CA THR A 60 -1.09 -7.64 -8.15
C THR A 60 -1.55 -8.17 -9.49
N ASP A 61 -2.76 -7.82 -9.93
CA ASP A 61 -3.36 -8.38 -11.14
C ASP A 61 -4.19 -7.33 -11.91
N GLN A 62 -4.54 -7.68 -13.15
CA GLN A 62 -5.43 -6.93 -14.01
C GLN A 62 -6.87 -7.51 -13.91
N PRO A 63 -7.88 -6.66 -14.10
CA PRO A 63 -7.89 -5.22 -14.39
C PRO A 63 -7.76 -4.30 -13.16
N ALA A 64 -7.77 -4.86 -11.92
CA ALA A 64 -7.76 -4.08 -10.67
C ALA A 64 -6.58 -3.10 -10.58
N ARG A 65 -5.41 -3.45 -11.15
CA ARG A 65 -4.26 -2.54 -11.20
C ARG A 65 -4.57 -1.26 -11.96
N ASP A 66 -5.10 -1.37 -13.17
CA ASP A 66 -5.44 -0.20 -13.99
C ASP A 66 -6.56 0.61 -13.36
N THR A 67 -7.52 -0.05 -12.75
CA THR A 67 -8.60 0.57 -11.99
C THR A 67 -8.07 1.34 -10.78
N THR A 68 -7.09 0.79 -10.07
CA THR A 68 -6.42 1.47 -8.95
C THR A 68 -5.72 2.74 -9.42
N PHE A 69 -4.95 2.69 -10.50
CA PHE A 69 -4.29 3.89 -11.05
C PHE A 69 -5.30 4.93 -11.53
N TYR A 70 -6.40 4.50 -12.14
CA TYR A 70 -7.50 5.39 -12.52
C TYR A 70 -8.07 6.12 -11.28
N ALA A 71 -8.40 5.37 -10.23
CA ALA A 71 -8.97 5.92 -9.01
C ALA A 71 -8.01 6.89 -8.30
N VAL A 72 -6.73 6.50 -8.14
CA VAL A 72 -5.69 7.35 -7.53
C VAL A 72 -5.52 8.67 -8.28
N LYS A 73 -5.39 8.60 -9.62
CA LYS A 73 -5.24 9.80 -10.45
C LYS A 73 -6.46 10.72 -10.36
N ARG A 74 -7.66 10.15 -10.38
CA ARG A 74 -8.90 10.91 -10.27
C ARG A 74 -9.01 11.59 -8.91
N ALA A 75 -8.84 10.86 -7.82
CA ALA A 75 -8.89 11.40 -6.46
C ALA A 75 -7.85 12.52 -6.28
N LYS A 76 -6.60 12.30 -6.73
CA LYS A 76 -5.55 13.32 -6.66
C LYS A 76 -5.89 14.58 -7.45
N ASN A 77 -6.45 14.44 -8.66
CA ASN A 77 -6.88 15.58 -9.49
C ASN A 77 -8.03 16.36 -8.86
N LYS A 78 -8.81 15.75 -7.98
CA LYS A 78 -9.88 16.40 -7.20
C LYS A 78 -9.40 17.00 -5.88
N GLY A 79 -8.11 16.88 -5.57
CA GLY A 79 -7.49 17.47 -4.39
C GLY A 79 -7.45 16.56 -3.17
N SER A 80 -7.79 15.28 -3.32
CA SER A 80 -7.66 14.31 -2.23
C SER A 80 -6.20 14.08 -1.86
N VAL A 81 -5.96 13.86 -0.58
CA VAL A 81 -4.70 13.34 -0.06
C VAL A 81 -4.62 11.85 -0.39
N ILE A 82 -3.56 11.43 -1.06
CA ILE A 82 -3.33 10.02 -1.37
C ILE A 82 -2.49 9.39 -0.26
N SER A 83 -3.08 8.43 0.45
CA SER A 83 -2.42 7.65 1.50
C SER A 83 -2.09 6.25 0.97
N TYR A 84 -0.87 5.78 1.18
CA TYR A 84 -0.40 4.49 0.69
C TYR A 84 0.28 3.68 1.78
N ASP A 85 -0.20 2.46 1.99
CA ASP A 85 0.49 1.39 2.73
C ASP A 85 0.66 0.21 1.77
N PRO A 86 1.87 -0.06 1.25
CA PRO A 86 2.11 -1.17 0.34
C PRO A 86 1.64 -2.50 0.89
N ASN A 87 1.89 -2.74 2.16
CA ASN A 87 1.50 -3.95 2.86
C ASN A 87 1.87 -5.20 2.05
N TYR A 88 3.14 -5.31 1.69
CA TYR A 88 3.67 -6.32 0.79
C TYR A 88 3.39 -7.75 1.28
N ARG A 89 2.93 -8.58 0.38
CA ARG A 89 2.72 -10.01 0.61
C ARG A 89 3.33 -10.80 -0.54
N ALA A 90 4.53 -11.33 -0.34
CA ALA A 90 5.30 -12.03 -1.37
C ALA A 90 4.49 -13.11 -2.09
N SER A 91 3.66 -13.87 -1.35
CA SER A 91 2.85 -14.97 -1.90
C SER A 91 1.79 -14.53 -2.93
N LEU A 92 1.47 -13.25 -3.00
CA LEU A 92 0.47 -12.72 -3.93
C LEU A 92 1.07 -12.16 -5.22
N TRP A 93 2.39 -12.09 -5.31
CA TRP A 93 3.08 -11.60 -6.49
C TRP A 93 3.73 -12.73 -7.29
N PRO A 94 3.88 -12.59 -8.62
CA PRO A 94 4.60 -13.57 -9.42
C PRO A 94 6.08 -13.68 -9.02
N ASP A 95 6.69 -12.53 -8.71
CA ASP A 95 8.08 -12.39 -8.28
C ASP A 95 8.29 -10.99 -7.64
N GLU A 96 9.40 -10.85 -6.90
CA GLU A 96 9.76 -9.61 -6.22
C GLU A 96 10.00 -8.44 -7.18
N LYS A 97 10.60 -8.70 -8.35
CA LYS A 97 10.87 -7.67 -9.37
C LYS A 97 9.58 -7.04 -9.88
N THR A 98 8.58 -7.87 -10.12
CA THR A 98 7.23 -7.42 -10.53
C THR A 98 6.57 -6.62 -9.40
N ALA A 99 6.67 -7.08 -8.16
CA ALA A 99 6.18 -6.35 -6.99
C ALA A 99 6.85 -4.97 -6.87
N LYS A 100 8.18 -4.91 -6.85
CA LYS A 100 8.95 -3.66 -6.82
C LYS A 100 8.50 -2.68 -7.89
N LYS A 101 8.41 -3.15 -9.14
CA LYS A 101 8.00 -2.32 -10.28
C LYS A 101 6.64 -1.67 -10.05
N HIS A 102 5.64 -2.46 -9.68
CA HIS A 102 4.27 -1.95 -9.56
C HIS A 102 4.06 -1.12 -8.29
N MET A 103 4.65 -1.52 -7.17
CA MET A 103 4.54 -0.75 -5.93
C MET A 103 5.23 0.61 -6.05
N ARG A 104 6.45 0.66 -6.60
CA ARG A 104 7.19 1.91 -6.82
C ARG A 104 6.50 2.84 -7.82
N SER A 105 5.79 2.30 -8.82
CA SER A 105 5.10 3.13 -9.83
C SER A 105 3.93 3.94 -9.26
N LEU A 106 3.45 3.61 -8.04
CA LEU A 106 2.42 4.38 -7.36
C LEU A 106 2.99 5.57 -6.56
N VAL A 107 4.24 5.48 -6.10
CA VAL A 107 4.90 6.49 -5.22
C VAL A 107 4.76 7.93 -5.72
N PRO A 108 4.91 8.25 -7.03
CA PRO A 108 4.78 9.64 -7.51
C PRO A 108 3.40 10.28 -7.28
N TYR A 109 2.38 9.50 -6.96
CA TYR A 109 1.03 10.00 -6.68
C TYR A 109 0.75 10.19 -5.19
N VAL A 110 1.62 9.67 -4.32
CA VAL A 110 1.39 9.53 -2.89
C VAL A 110 1.74 10.81 -2.12
N ASP A 111 0.90 11.18 -1.17
CA ASP A 111 1.15 12.29 -0.23
C ASP A 111 1.58 11.77 1.15
N LEU A 112 0.93 10.69 1.63
CA LEU A 112 1.24 10.03 2.89
C LEU A 112 1.63 8.57 2.62
N MET A 113 2.77 8.14 3.12
CA MET A 113 3.21 6.75 2.95
C MET A 113 3.60 6.13 4.29
N LYS A 114 3.04 4.96 4.58
CA LYS A 114 3.49 4.11 5.68
C LYS A 114 4.12 2.87 5.08
N ILE A 115 5.30 2.51 5.57
CA ILE A 115 5.98 1.26 5.24
C ILE A 115 6.48 0.59 6.53
N SER A 116 6.78 -0.70 6.47
CA SER A 116 7.56 -1.37 7.51
C SER A 116 9.06 -1.29 7.19
N ASP A 117 9.91 -1.57 8.18
CA ASP A 117 11.36 -1.70 7.98
C ASP A 117 11.71 -2.81 6.98
N GLU A 118 10.95 -3.88 6.94
CA GLU A 118 11.11 -4.97 5.96
C GLU A 118 10.82 -4.52 4.51
N GLU A 119 10.01 -3.48 4.32
CA GLU A 119 9.63 -2.96 3.02
C GLU A 119 10.60 -1.89 2.48
N THR A 120 11.53 -1.39 3.30
CA THR A 120 12.43 -0.29 2.93
C THR A 120 13.27 -0.61 1.69
N GLU A 121 13.99 -1.72 1.70
CA GLU A 121 14.84 -2.14 0.57
C GLU A 121 14.01 -2.44 -0.68
N LEU A 122 12.83 -3.02 -0.51
CA LEU A 122 11.92 -3.33 -1.61
C LEU A 122 11.47 -2.07 -2.36
N LEU A 123 11.23 -0.98 -1.63
CA LEU A 123 10.67 0.25 -2.18
C LEU A 123 11.71 1.27 -2.61
N THR A 124 12.88 1.28 -1.97
CA THR A 124 13.86 2.35 -2.14
C THR A 124 15.27 1.89 -2.52
N ASP A 125 15.57 0.60 -2.43
CA ASP A 125 16.90 -0.01 -2.51
C ASP A 125 17.84 0.37 -1.32
N HIS A 126 17.29 1.03 -0.28
CA HIS A 126 17.99 1.34 0.96
C HIS A 126 17.52 0.42 2.08
N LYS A 127 18.47 -0.13 2.85
CA LYS A 127 18.18 -0.94 4.05
C LYS A 127 18.01 -0.07 5.28
N ASP A 128 18.76 1.02 5.36
CA ASP A 128 18.62 1.97 6.45
C ASP A 128 17.27 2.68 6.36
N VAL A 129 16.53 2.65 7.45
CA VAL A 129 15.15 3.16 7.50
C VAL A 129 15.07 4.68 7.31
N ARG A 130 16.12 5.42 7.69
CA ARG A 130 16.18 6.87 7.50
C ARG A 130 16.48 7.20 6.05
N GLU A 131 17.47 6.52 5.45
CA GLU A 131 17.79 6.67 4.04
C GLU A 131 16.57 6.31 3.16
N ALA A 132 15.85 5.26 3.51
CA ALA A 132 14.62 4.87 2.82
C ALA A 132 13.53 5.95 2.94
N ALA A 133 13.32 6.50 4.14
CA ALA A 133 12.35 7.57 4.35
C ALA A 133 12.72 8.84 3.57
N GLU A 134 13.99 9.22 3.56
CA GLU A 134 14.50 10.36 2.80
C GLU A 134 14.38 10.15 1.29
N ALA A 135 14.65 8.94 0.81
CA ALA A 135 14.49 8.59 -0.60
C ALA A 135 13.03 8.74 -1.07
N LEU A 136 12.06 8.28 -0.27
CA LEU A 136 10.63 8.45 -0.57
C LEU A 136 10.20 9.91 -0.48
N TYR A 137 10.67 10.64 0.54
CA TYR A 137 10.41 12.06 0.68
C TYR A 137 10.94 12.85 -0.54
N SER A 138 12.14 12.52 -1.01
CA SER A 138 12.76 13.13 -2.19
C SER A 138 11.99 12.84 -3.49
N GLN A 139 11.20 11.76 -3.53
CA GLN A 139 10.32 11.43 -4.64
C GLN A 139 8.97 12.19 -4.59
N GLY A 140 8.76 13.04 -3.57
CA GLY A 140 7.59 13.90 -3.45
C GLY A 140 6.54 13.43 -2.43
N VAL A 141 6.77 12.33 -1.71
CA VAL A 141 5.92 11.93 -0.59
C VAL A 141 6.07 12.96 0.53
N LYS A 142 4.96 13.55 1.00
CA LYS A 142 4.99 14.65 1.97
C LYS A 142 5.22 14.20 3.40
N VAL A 143 4.73 13.00 3.74
CA VAL A 143 4.91 12.37 5.04
C VAL A 143 5.22 10.89 4.83
N VAL A 144 6.32 10.43 5.38
CA VAL A 144 6.71 9.02 5.40
C VAL A 144 6.76 8.54 6.83
N ALA A 145 6.07 7.44 7.11
CA ALA A 145 6.14 6.71 8.38
C ALA A 145 6.79 5.35 8.13
N VAL A 146 7.87 5.03 8.84
CA VAL A 146 8.47 3.70 8.82
C VAL A 146 8.27 3.05 10.17
N THR A 147 7.52 1.96 10.22
CA THR A 147 7.26 1.19 11.45
C THR A 147 8.36 0.17 11.69
N LEU A 148 8.76 0.00 12.96
CA LEU A 148 9.87 -0.82 13.43
C LEU A 148 9.39 -1.93 14.38
N GLY A 149 8.20 -2.46 14.14
CA GLY A 149 7.58 -3.42 15.06
C GLY A 149 7.42 -2.85 16.46
N GLY A 150 7.88 -3.57 17.48
CA GLY A 150 7.82 -3.15 18.88
C GLY A 150 8.80 -2.01 19.26
N GLU A 151 9.68 -1.58 18.35
CA GLU A 151 10.62 -0.48 18.60
C GLU A 151 10.01 0.91 18.29
N GLY A 152 8.79 0.96 17.73
CA GLY A 152 8.08 2.19 17.44
C GLY A 152 8.06 2.55 15.95
N ALA A 153 8.18 3.83 15.62
CA ALA A 153 8.16 4.31 14.23
C ALA A 153 9.01 5.58 14.05
N ILE A 154 9.49 5.77 12.83
CA ILE A 154 10.13 7.01 12.37
C ILE A 154 9.17 7.75 11.46
N PHE A 155 9.06 9.06 11.64
CA PHE A 155 8.31 9.94 10.76
C PHE A 155 9.24 10.95 10.11
N THR A 156 9.14 11.09 8.80
CA THR A 156 9.82 12.14 8.03
C THR A 156 8.78 13.02 7.36
N ALA A 157 8.81 14.32 7.66
CA ALA A 157 7.95 15.32 7.05
C ALA A 157 8.75 16.62 6.85
N ARG A 158 8.17 17.59 6.13
CA ARG A 158 8.82 18.86 5.74
C ARG A 158 9.51 19.64 6.87
N MET A 159 9.27 19.34 8.12
CA MET A 159 9.77 20.13 9.26
C MET A 159 10.57 19.37 10.31
N ALA A 160 10.59 18.06 10.34
CA ALA A 160 11.44 17.29 11.26
C ALA A 160 11.37 15.78 11.00
N ALA A 161 12.47 15.07 11.23
CA ALA A 161 12.42 13.63 11.52
C ALA A 161 12.12 13.48 13.02
N VAL A 162 10.99 12.89 13.38
CA VAL A 162 10.60 12.66 14.77
C VAL A 162 10.60 11.16 15.05
N TRP A 163 11.31 10.75 16.08
CA TRP A 163 11.24 9.40 16.62
C TRP A 163 10.04 9.29 17.57
N TYR A 164 9.21 8.32 17.34
CA TYR A 164 8.18 7.91 18.29
C TYR A 164 8.55 6.53 18.84
N ARG A 165 8.87 6.48 20.11
CA ARG A 165 9.05 5.23 20.85
C ARG A 165 7.73 4.93 21.55
N ASP A 166 7.25 3.70 21.42
CA ASP A 166 6.05 3.29 22.14
C ASP A 166 6.29 3.49 23.65
N LEU A 167 5.42 4.27 24.28
CA LEU A 167 5.38 4.40 25.74
C LEU A 167 4.56 3.22 26.22
N GLN A 168 5.24 2.22 26.79
CA GLN A 168 4.62 1.13 27.55
C GLN A 168 3.75 1.67 28.67
#